data_96f2b568b40a106adae11b8602997bf0
#
_entry.id   96f2b568b40a106adae11b8602997bf0
#
_cell.length_a   1.000
_cell.length_b   1.000
_cell.length_c   1.000
_cell.angle_alpha   90.00
_cell.angle_beta   90.00
_cell.angle_gamma   90.00
#
_symmetry.space_group_name_H-M   'P 1'
#
loop_
_entity.id
_entity.type
_entity.pdbx_description
1 polymer ?
#
loop_
_entity_poly.entity_id
_entity_poly.type
_entity_poly.pdbx_seq_one_letter_code
_entity_poly.pdbx_strand_id
1 'polypeptide(L)'
;MRREFSAGGVVVRRLTRAWHLAAIQPAGRTVWALPKGIVDDGEKPADTALREVREETGLDGTLVEKLGDVRYVYTWRGERVFKVVSFFLVRSTRGRLAPLSGPEP
;
A
#
# COMPACT_ATOMS: atom_id res chain seq x y z
N MET A 1 -5.45 2.36 -24.69
CA MET A 1 -5.06 2.78 -23.33
C MET A 1 -4.86 1.55 -22.47
N ARG A 2 -3.71 1.46 -21.85
CA ARG A 2 -3.38 0.37 -20.95
C ARG A 2 -4.10 0.56 -19.61
N ARG A 3 -4.51 -0.53 -18.98
CA ARG A 3 -5.14 -0.53 -17.67
C ARG A 3 -4.24 -1.22 -16.66
N GLU A 4 -4.19 -0.65 -15.45
CA GLU A 4 -3.35 -1.17 -14.38
C GLU A 4 -4.14 -1.16 -13.09
N PHE A 5 -4.11 -2.29 -12.37
CA PHE A 5 -4.83 -2.45 -11.12
C PHE A 5 -3.86 -2.70 -9.99
N SER A 6 -4.02 -1.90 -8.93
CA SER A 6 -3.23 -2.03 -7.70
C SER A 6 -4.14 -2.09 -6.51
N ALA A 7 -3.61 -2.54 -5.40
CA ALA A 7 -4.30 -2.50 -4.12
C ALA A 7 -3.32 -2.11 -3.03
N GLY A 8 -3.84 -1.47 -2.01
CA GLY A 8 -3.01 -1.04 -0.90
C GLY A 8 -3.79 -0.99 0.40
N GLY A 9 -3.07 -0.72 1.47
CA GLY A 9 -3.63 -0.70 2.81
C GLY A 9 -3.47 0.64 3.51
N VAL A 10 -4.53 1.04 4.18
CA VAL A 10 -4.48 2.06 5.21
C VAL A 10 -4.32 1.29 6.51
N VAL A 11 -3.09 1.23 7.03
CA VAL A 11 -2.73 0.36 8.13
C VAL A 11 -2.77 1.15 9.42
N VAL A 12 -3.60 0.70 10.34
CA VAL A 12 -3.75 1.35 11.64
C VAL A 12 -3.37 0.38 12.75
N ARG A 13 -2.74 0.93 13.78
CA ARG A 13 -2.37 0.20 14.99
C ARG A 13 -2.60 1.08 16.19
N ARG A 14 -3.19 0.50 17.23
CA ARG A 14 -3.31 1.21 18.50
C ARG A 14 -2.06 0.95 19.34
N LEU A 15 -1.36 2.03 19.65
CA LEU A 15 -0.19 1.98 20.52
C LEU A 15 -0.44 2.93 21.68
N THR A 16 -0.26 2.41 22.90
CA THR A 16 -0.55 3.15 24.11
C THR A 16 -2.02 3.58 24.11
N ARG A 17 -2.35 4.82 23.93
CA ARG A 17 -3.73 5.31 23.91
C ARG A 17 -4.08 6.03 22.61
N ALA A 18 -3.28 5.80 21.57
CA ALA A 18 -3.44 6.50 20.31
C ALA A 18 -3.42 5.53 19.14
N TRP A 19 -4.17 5.87 18.10
CA TRP A 19 -4.09 5.18 16.83
C TRP A 19 -2.97 5.77 15.99
N HIS A 20 -2.21 4.90 15.36
CA HIS A 20 -1.12 5.28 14.47
C HIS A 20 -1.36 4.75 13.07
N LEU A 21 -1.02 5.54 12.09
CA LEU A 21 -1.08 5.17 10.68
C LEU A 21 0.32 4.79 10.22
N ALA A 22 0.45 3.63 9.58
CA ALA A 22 1.72 3.25 8.96
C ALA A 22 1.78 3.81 7.54
N ALA A 23 2.85 4.51 7.26
CA ALA A 23 3.12 5.05 5.93
C ALA A 23 4.57 4.76 5.58
N ILE A 24 4.86 4.77 4.29
CA ILE A 24 6.20 4.54 3.78
C ILE A 24 6.73 5.80 3.11
N GLN A 25 8.05 5.92 3.08
CA GLN A 25 8.71 6.94 2.30
C GLN A 25 9.53 6.22 1.23
N PRO A 26 9.07 6.26 -0.02
CA PRO A 26 9.80 5.58 -1.09
C PRO A 26 11.24 6.09 -1.20
N ALA A 27 12.15 5.19 -1.52
CA ALA A 27 13.57 5.52 -1.64
C ALA A 27 13.79 6.69 -2.59
N GLY A 28 14.62 7.65 -2.17
CA GLY A 28 14.93 8.84 -2.96
C GLY A 28 13.82 9.88 -3.03
N ARG A 29 12.74 9.71 -2.27
CA ARG A 29 11.62 10.64 -2.25
C ARG A 29 11.41 11.22 -0.86
N THR A 30 10.86 12.42 -0.81
CA THR A 30 10.57 13.12 0.44
C THR A 30 9.09 13.04 0.84
N VAL A 31 8.26 12.39 0.01
CA VAL A 31 6.83 12.25 0.26
C VAL A 31 6.54 10.97 1.00
N TRP A 32 5.50 10.98 1.82
CA TRP A 32 4.98 9.79 2.47
C TRP A 32 3.88 9.19 1.60
N ALA A 33 3.81 7.89 1.57
CA ALA A 33 2.84 7.16 0.76
C ALA A 33 2.24 6.00 1.53
N LEU A 34 1.04 5.58 1.13
CA LEU A 34 0.43 4.37 1.64
C LEU A 34 1.07 3.15 0.94
N PRO A 35 1.26 2.03 1.65
CA PRO A 35 1.76 0.81 1.02
C PRO A 35 0.77 0.30 -0.01
N LYS A 36 1.25 0.03 -1.22
CA LYS A 36 0.42 -0.48 -2.32
C LYS A 36 1.29 -1.11 -3.39
N GLY A 37 0.68 -1.95 -4.20
CA GLY A 37 1.35 -2.54 -5.34
C GLY A 37 0.38 -3.17 -6.32
N ILE A 38 0.92 -3.67 -7.41
CA ILE A 38 0.17 -4.28 -8.49
C ILE A 38 -0.50 -5.57 -8.02
N VAL A 39 -1.73 -5.76 -8.44
CA VAL A 39 -2.45 -7.00 -8.23
C VAL A 39 -1.87 -8.05 -9.18
N ASP A 40 -1.32 -9.12 -8.62
CA ASP A 40 -0.75 -10.21 -9.42
C ASP A 40 -1.86 -11.07 -10.03
N ASP A 41 -1.53 -11.77 -11.11
CA ASP A 41 -2.48 -12.66 -11.77
C ASP A 41 -3.03 -13.68 -10.77
N GLY A 42 -4.35 -13.80 -10.73
CA GLY A 42 -5.04 -14.73 -9.84
C GLY A 42 -5.15 -14.26 -8.40
N GLU A 43 -4.56 -13.12 -8.06
CA GLU A 43 -4.62 -12.56 -6.72
C GLU A 43 -5.86 -11.68 -6.56
N LYS A 44 -6.51 -11.74 -5.41
CA LYS A 44 -7.60 -10.82 -5.10
C LYS A 44 -7.04 -9.50 -4.59
N PRO A 45 -7.66 -8.37 -4.89
CA PRO A 45 -7.17 -7.06 -4.41
C PRO A 45 -6.96 -7.00 -2.89
N ALA A 46 -7.84 -7.63 -2.10
CA ALA A 46 -7.68 -7.66 -0.64
C ALA A 46 -6.40 -8.39 -0.22
N ASP A 47 -6.08 -9.49 -0.89
CA ASP A 47 -4.87 -10.25 -0.61
C ASP A 47 -3.63 -9.48 -1.06
N THR A 48 -3.73 -8.77 -2.18
CA THR A 48 -2.67 -7.87 -2.64
C THR A 48 -2.38 -6.80 -1.58
N ALA A 49 -3.43 -6.19 -1.04
CA ALA A 49 -3.27 -5.15 -0.03
C ALA A 49 -2.52 -5.68 1.19
N LEU A 50 -2.89 -6.85 1.70
CA LEU A 50 -2.22 -7.46 2.85
C LEU A 50 -0.76 -7.82 2.53
N ARG A 51 -0.51 -8.37 1.35
CA ARG A 51 0.85 -8.72 0.92
C ARG A 51 1.72 -7.46 0.81
N GLU A 52 1.25 -6.42 0.17
CA GLU A 52 2.00 -5.19 -0.01
C GLU A 52 2.25 -4.47 1.33
N VAL A 53 1.28 -4.49 2.24
CA VAL A 53 1.47 -3.98 3.60
C VAL A 53 2.64 -4.69 4.26
N ARG A 54 2.66 -6.01 4.19
CA ARG A 54 3.73 -6.81 4.80
C ARG A 54 5.08 -6.55 4.16
N GLU A 55 5.14 -6.52 2.82
CA GLU A 55 6.38 -6.30 2.08
C GLU A 55 6.95 -4.91 2.33
N GLU A 56 6.11 -3.89 2.34
CA GLU A 56 6.57 -2.51 2.41
C GLU A 56 6.71 -1.97 3.83
N THR A 57 5.93 -2.47 4.78
CA THR A 57 5.96 -1.96 6.17
C THR A 57 6.53 -2.96 7.18
N GLY A 58 6.55 -4.25 6.86
CA GLY A 58 6.93 -5.29 7.81
C GLY A 58 5.83 -5.67 8.78
N LEU A 59 4.64 -5.10 8.64
CA LEU A 59 3.54 -5.36 9.56
C LEU A 59 2.59 -6.41 9.00
N ASP A 60 2.15 -7.31 9.88
CA ASP A 60 1.04 -8.20 9.59
C ASP A 60 -0.25 -7.49 9.98
N GLY A 61 -1.30 -7.72 9.20
CA GLY A 61 -2.56 -7.07 9.46
C GLY A 61 -3.75 -7.94 9.16
N THR A 62 -4.87 -7.55 9.72
CA THR A 62 -6.17 -8.14 9.45
C THR A 62 -6.99 -7.16 8.64
N LEU A 63 -7.58 -7.65 7.56
CA LEU A 63 -8.44 -6.84 6.71
C LEU A 63 -9.71 -6.48 7.48
N VAL A 64 -10.04 -5.20 7.52
CA VAL A 64 -11.27 -4.73 8.17
C VAL A 64 -12.35 -4.50 7.13
N GLU A 65 -12.08 -3.64 6.15
CA GLU A 65 -13.05 -3.35 5.09
C GLU A 65 -12.39 -2.64 3.92
N LYS A 66 -13.05 -2.66 2.78
CA LYS A 66 -12.64 -1.87 1.63
C LYS A 66 -13.05 -0.42 1.85
N LEU A 67 -12.12 0.50 1.65
CA LEU A 67 -12.38 1.93 1.80
C LEU A 67 -12.86 2.56 0.49
N GLY A 68 -12.31 2.15 -0.63
CA GLY A 68 -12.69 2.70 -1.92
C GLY A 68 -11.61 2.55 -2.96
N ASP A 69 -11.89 3.08 -4.15
CA ASP A 69 -10.97 3.07 -5.29
C ASP A 69 -10.55 4.50 -5.62
N VAL A 70 -9.29 4.65 -5.97
CA VAL A 70 -8.76 5.88 -6.53
C VAL A 70 -8.45 5.61 -8.00
N ARG A 71 -8.90 6.47 -8.88
CA ARG A 71 -8.71 6.32 -10.33
C ARG A 71 -7.99 7.54 -10.88
N TYR A 72 -6.99 7.30 -11.72
CA TYR A 72 -6.29 8.37 -12.41
C TYR A 72 -5.63 7.87 -13.68
N VAL A 73 -5.24 8.81 -14.53
CA VAL A 73 -4.54 8.53 -15.78
C VAL A 73 -3.17 9.15 -15.68
N TYR A 74 -2.16 8.40 -16.09
CA TYR A 74 -0.80 8.93 -16.20
C TYR A 74 -0.18 8.46 -17.52
N THR A 75 0.90 9.10 -17.90
CA THR A 75 1.66 8.75 -19.10
C THR A 75 2.97 8.12 -18.69
N TRP A 76 3.26 6.96 -19.25
CA TRP A 76 4.50 6.25 -19.04
C TRP A 76 5.09 5.88 -20.39
N ARG A 77 6.28 6.40 -20.69
CA ARG A 77 6.97 6.14 -21.96
C ARG A 77 6.10 6.36 -23.18
N GLY A 78 5.37 7.49 -23.18
CA GLY A 78 4.48 7.84 -24.28
C GLY A 78 3.15 7.11 -24.33
N GLU A 79 2.93 6.16 -23.43
CA GLU A 79 1.67 5.41 -23.35
C GLU A 79 0.80 5.92 -22.22
N ARG A 80 -0.48 6.09 -22.48
CA ARG A 80 -1.44 6.46 -21.45
C ARG A 80 -1.87 5.23 -20.67
N VAL A 81 -1.83 5.34 -19.36
CA VAL A 81 -2.21 4.26 -18.46
C VAL A 81 -3.37 4.72 -17.58
N PHE A 82 -4.44 3.94 -17.58
CA PHE A 82 -5.56 4.13 -16.65
C PHE A 82 -5.31 3.26 -15.43
N LYS A 83 -5.14 3.91 -14.28
CA LYS A 83 -4.79 3.25 -13.04
C LYS A 83 -5.96 3.26 -12.07
N VAL A 84 -6.24 2.10 -11.48
CA VAL A 84 -7.19 1.96 -10.37
C VAL A 84 -6.43 1.39 -9.19
N VAL A 85 -6.54 2.06 -8.04
CA VAL A 85 -5.96 1.58 -6.78
C VAL A 85 -7.09 1.36 -5.80
N SER A 86 -7.25 0.12 -5.35
CA SER A 86 -8.24 -0.24 -4.32
C SER A 86 -7.58 -0.18 -2.95
N PHE A 87 -8.11 0.63 -2.04
CA PHE A 87 -7.59 0.76 -0.68
C PHE A 87 -8.48 0.04 0.33
N PHE A 88 -7.82 -0.62 1.27
CA PHE A 88 -8.45 -1.39 2.33
C PHE A 88 -7.97 -0.91 3.69
N LEU A 89 -8.89 -0.87 4.65
CA LEU A 89 -8.52 -0.62 6.03
C LEU A 89 -7.95 -1.91 6.62
N VAL A 90 -6.74 -1.82 7.16
CA VAL A 90 -6.02 -2.96 7.71
C VAL A 90 -5.64 -2.64 9.16
N ARG A 91 -6.01 -3.52 10.06
CA ARG A 91 -5.62 -3.39 11.47
C ARG A 91 -4.42 -4.30 11.73
N SER A 92 -3.36 -3.71 12.25
CA SER A 92 -2.15 -4.44 12.59
C SER A 92 -2.00 -4.54 14.11
N THR A 93 -1.71 -5.75 14.59
CA THR A 93 -1.45 -6.00 16.00
C THR A 93 -0.08 -6.64 16.22
N ARG A 94 0.60 -7.05 15.13
CA ARG A 94 1.88 -7.73 15.19
C ARG A 94 2.84 -7.19 14.14
N GLY A 95 4.10 -7.50 14.35
CA GLY A 95 5.15 -7.09 13.45
C GLY A 95 5.79 -5.77 13.89
N ARG A 96 6.92 -5.48 13.28
CA ARG A 96 7.65 -4.21 13.46
C ARG A 96 7.78 -3.55 12.11
N LEU A 97 7.79 -2.24 12.12
CA LEU A 97 8.06 -1.49 10.90
C LEU A 97 9.40 -1.94 10.33
N ALA A 98 9.41 -2.26 9.06
CA ALA A 98 10.63 -2.63 8.36
C ALA A 98 11.58 -1.42 8.34
N PRO A 99 12.90 -1.64 8.47
CA PRO A 99 13.83 -0.55 8.25
C PRO A 99 13.73 -0.06 6.83
N LEU A 100 14.15 1.18 6.59
CA LEU A 100 14.21 1.71 5.23
C LEU A 100 15.06 0.81 4.36
N SER A 101 14.54 0.45 3.20
CA SER A 101 15.27 -0.35 2.22
C SER A 101 15.93 0.58 1.20
N GLY A 102 17.02 0.08 0.60
CA GLY A 102 17.79 0.86 -0.37
C GLY A 102 18.93 1.62 0.29
N PRO A 103 19.58 2.51 -0.46
CA PRO A 103 20.66 3.31 0.10
C PRO A 103 20.15 4.10 1.29
N GLU A 104 20.90 4.05 2.39
CA GLU A 104 20.55 4.85 3.54
C GLU A 104 20.58 6.33 3.15
N PRO A 105 19.60 7.08 3.63
CA PRO A 105 19.62 8.52 3.36
C PRO A 105 20.84 9.19 3.95
#